data_ad47c4fb255dae260338a58f97b88a6f
#
_entry.id   ad47c4fb255dae260338a58f97b88a6f
#
_cell.length_a   1.000
_cell.length_b   1.000
_cell.length_c   1.000
_cell.angle_alpha   90.00
_cell.angle_beta   90.00
_cell.angle_gamma   90.00
#
_symmetry.space_group_name_H-M   'P 1'
#
loop_
_entity.id
_entity.type
_entity.pdbx_description
1 polymer ?
#
loop_
_entity_poly.entity_id
_entity_poly.type
_entity_poly.pdbx_seq_one_letter_code
_entity_poly.pdbx_strand_id
1 'polypeptide(L)' 'MRTMTYSESRANYAETLNAVTNDREEVVITRAGHDPVVIVALDDYESLKETAYLLRSPANARRLLASIDRLEHS' A
#
# COMPACT_ATOMS: atom_id res chain seq x y z
N MET A 1 -3.18 5.24 5.87
CA MET A 1 -2.25 5.94 4.96
C MET A 1 -1.82 7.25 5.59
N ARG A 2 -0.53 7.53 5.57
CA ARG A 2 0.04 8.75 6.12
C ARG A 2 0.65 9.56 4.98
N THR A 3 0.49 10.89 5.04
CA THR A 3 1.07 11.79 4.03
C THR A 3 2.07 12.70 4.71
N MET A 4 3.24 12.85 4.13
CA MET A 4 4.26 13.76 4.65
C MET A 4 5.03 14.38 3.50
N THR A 5 5.72 15.50 3.80
CA THR A 5 6.56 16.15 2.80
C THR A 5 7.90 15.44 2.69
N TYR A 6 8.58 15.69 1.58
CA TYR A 6 9.95 15.18 1.38
C TYR A 6 10.87 15.61 2.54
N SER A 7 10.78 16.86 2.96
CA SER A 7 11.61 17.38 4.05
C SER A 7 11.36 16.65 5.37
N GLU A 8 10.09 16.39 5.68
CA GLU A 8 9.73 15.65 6.89
C GLU A 8 10.27 14.22 6.85
N SER A 9 10.10 13.54 5.73
CA SER A 9 10.57 12.15 5.59
C SER A 9 12.09 12.09 5.63
N ARG A 10 12.78 13.06 5.03
CA ARG A 10 14.23 13.12 5.02
C ARG A 10 14.79 13.32 6.43
N ALA A 11 14.14 14.16 7.23
CA ALA A 11 14.57 14.42 8.60
C ALA A 11 14.44 13.19 9.50
N ASN A 12 13.44 12.33 9.23
CA ASN A 12 13.15 11.16 10.07
C ASN A 12 13.00 9.90 9.21
N TYR A 13 13.94 9.70 8.29
CA TYR A 13 13.82 8.65 7.28
C TYR A 13 13.77 7.26 7.88
N ALA A 14 14.65 6.98 8.84
CA ALA A 14 14.67 5.67 9.49
C ALA A 14 13.36 5.38 10.22
N GLU A 15 12.80 6.36 10.92
CA GLU A 15 11.53 6.23 11.62
C GLU A 15 10.38 6.02 10.61
N THR A 16 10.42 6.73 9.48
CA THR A 16 9.44 6.57 8.42
C THR A 16 9.45 5.14 7.88
N LEU A 17 10.63 4.60 7.60
CA LEU A 17 10.75 3.22 7.11
C LEU A 17 10.29 2.21 8.15
N ASN A 18 10.61 2.44 9.43
CA ASN A 18 10.17 1.56 10.51
C ASN A 18 8.65 1.56 10.66
N ALA A 19 8.01 2.72 10.52
CA ALA A 19 6.55 2.80 10.56
C ALA A 19 5.93 1.99 9.43
N VAL A 20 6.49 2.07 8.23
CA VAL A 20 6.00 1.33 7.08
C VAL A 20 6.08 -0.20 7.33
N THR A 21 7.20 -0.67 7.87
CA THR A 21 7.40 -2.11 8.07
C THR A 21 6.72 -2.64 9.34
N ASN A 22 6.78 -1.89 10.44
CA ASN A 22 6.24 -2.35 11.72
C ASN A 22 4.73 -2.15 11.82
N ASP A 23 4.24 -0.99 11.38
CA ASP A 23 2.83 -0.65 11.49
C ASP A 23 2.04 -1.00 10.22
N ARG A 24 2.73 -1.48 9.18
CA ARG A 24 2.12 -1.80 7.89
C ARG A 24 1.33 -0.63 7.31
N GLU A 25 1.82 0.59 7.51
CA GLU A 25 1.18 1.80 7.07
C GLU A 25 1.91 2.38 5.86
N GLU A 26 1.18 2.62 4.77
CA GLU A 26 1.75 3.24 3.58
C GLU A 26 1.98 4.73 3.86
N VAL A 27 3.08 5.27 3.35
CA VAL A 27 3.43 6.68 3.51
C VAL A 27 3.52 7.33 2.14
N VAL A 28 2.70 8.35 1.93
CA VAL A 28 2.74 9.15 0.69
C VAL A 28 3.71 10.31 0.91
N ILE A 29 4.68 10.43 0.03
CA ILE A 29 5.68 11.51 0.08
C ILE A 29 5.34 12.52 -1.01
N THR A 30 5.18 13.78 -0.59
CA THR A 30 4.92 14.87 -1.52
C THR A 30 6.17 15.75 -1.62
N ARG A 31 6.37 16.31 -2.82
CA ARG A 31 7.51 17.21 -3.07
C ARG A 31 7.06 18.25 -4.08
N ALA A 32 7.30 19.53 -3.78
CA ALA A 32 6.90 20.63 -4.65
C ALA A 32 7.49 20.46 -6.05
N GLY A 33 6.63 20.60 -7.07
CA GLY A 33 7.06 20.49 -8.46
C GLY A 33 7.27 19.06 -8.97
N HIS A 34 6.93 18.04 -8.16
CA HIS A 34 7.10 16.63 -8.52
C HIS A 34 5.84 15.84 -8.19
N ASP A 35 5.66 14.74 -8.87
CA ASP A 35 4.55 13.84 -8.59
C ASP A 35 4.75 13.15 -7.23
N PRO A 36 3.68 12.95 -6.45
CA PRO A 36 3.80 12.23 -5.20
C PRO A 36 4.17 10.76 -5.42
N VAL A 37 4.85 10.18 -4.45
CA VAL A 37 5.22 8.76 -4.46
C VAL A 37 4.72 8.11 -3.18
N VAL A 38 4.69 6.79 -3.14
CA VAL A 38 4.27 6.07 -1.94
C VAL A 38 5.38 5.12 -1.52
N ILE A 39 5.60 5.03 -0.21
CA ILE A 39 6.49 4.04 0.40
C ILE A 39 5.59 2.96 0.99
N VAL A 40 5.84 1.72 0.63
CA VAL A 40 5.06 0.57 1.09
C VAL A 40 6.01 -0.60 1.34
N ALA A 41 5.70 -1.44 2.31
CA ALA A 41 6.51 -2.61 2.58
C ALA A 41 6.50 -3.53 1.36
N LEU A 42 7.65 -4.15 1.05
CA LEU A 42 7.78 -4.98 -0.14
C LEU A 42 6.75 -6.11 -0.18
N ASP A 43 6.51 -6.75 0.96
CA ASP A 43 5.52 -7.83 1.04
C ASP A 43 4.12 -7.35 0.69
N ASP A 44 3.76 -6.16 1.16
CA ASP A 44 2.45 -5.57 0.87
C ASP A 44 2.33 -5.19 -0.60
N TYR A 45 3.41 -4.67 -1.18
CA TYR A 45 3.45 -4.35 -2.61
C TYR A 45 3.29 -5.62 -3.46
N GLU A 46 3.98 -6.68 -3.10
CA GLU A 46 3.87 -7.95 -3.83
C GLU A 46 2.46 -8.53 -3.73
N SER A 47 1.81 -8.41 -2.57
CA SER A 47 0.42 -8.83 -2.39
C SER A 47 -0.53 -8.04 -3.28
N LEU A 48 -0.31 -6.74 -3.38
CA LEU A 48 -1.13 -5.89 -4.27
C LEU A 48 -0.94 -6.28 -5.73
N LYS A 49 0.30 -6.56 -6.15
CA LYS A 49 0.59 -7.02 -7.51
C LYS A 49 -0.09 -8.36 -7.80
N GLU A 50 -0.04 -9.28 -6.86
CA GLU A 50 -0.68 -10.58 -7.00
C GLU A 50 -2.19 -10.45 -7.11
N THR A 51 -2.79 -9.60 -6.28
CA THR A 51 -4.23 -9.32 -6.33
C THR A 51 -4.61 -8.73 -7.69
N ALA A 52 -3.84 -7.78 -8.18
CA ALA A 52 -4.08 -7.17 -9.49
C ALA A 52 -3.99 -8.21 -10.62
N TYR A 53 -3.04 -9.13 -10.51
CA TYR A 53 -2.91 -10.23 -11.47
C TYR A 53 -4.14 -11.13 -11.45
N LEU A 54 -4.61 -11.52 -10.27
CA LEU A 54 -5.78 -12.37 -10.12
C LEU A 54 -7.04 -11.72 -10.67
N LEU A 55 -7.15 -10.39 -10.59
CA LEU A 55 -8.30 -9.66 -11.09
C LEU A 55 -8.36 -9.53 -12.61
N ARG A 56 -7.31 -9.96 -13.33
CA ARG A 56 -7.32 -9.96 -14.80
C ARG A 56 -8.31 -10.96 -15.36
N SER A 57 -8.59 -12.05 -14.65
CA SER A 57 -9.57 -13.05 -15.05
C SER A 57 -10.92 -12.75 -14.40
N PRO A 58 -12.01 -12.64 -15.16
CA PRO A 58 -13.33 -12.40 -14.56
C PRO A 58 -13.73 -13.46 -13.55
N ALA A 59 -13.38 -14.71 -13.77
CA ALA A 59 -13.69 -15.80 -12.84
C ALA A 59 -12.92 -15.64 -11.53
N ASN A 60 -11.63 -15.30 -11.60
CA ASN A 60 -10.82 -15.05 -10.41
C ASN A 60 -11.30 -13.81 -9.66
N ALA A 61 -11.68 -12.77 -10.38
CA ALA A 61 -12.21 -11.56 -9.78
C ALA A 61 -13.47 -11.85 -8.97
N ARG A 62 -14.39 -12.61 -9.54
CA ARG A 62 -15.63 -13.01 -8.85
C ARG A 62 -15.34 -13.82 -7.60
N ARG A 63 -14.40 -14.76 -7.69
CA ARG A 63 -14.01 -15.61 -6.56
C ARG A 63 -13.42 -14.77 -5.43
N LEU A 64 -12.54 -13.84 -5.78
CA LEU A 64 -11.89 -12.98 -4.78
C LEU A 64 -12.91 -12.07 -4.10
N LEU A 65 -13.78 -11.44 -4.86
CA LEU A 65 -14.82 -10.58 -4.32
C LEU A 65 -15.81 -11.35 -3.42
N ALA A 66 -16.16 -12.56 -3.81
CA ALA A 66 -17.01 -13.42 -3.00
C ALA A 66 -16.35 -13.78 -1.67
N SER A 67 -15.03 -14.04 -1.68
CA SER A 67 -14.27 -14.34 -0.47
C SER A 67 -14.22 -13.14 0.47
N ILE A 68 -14.01 -11.95 -0.06
CA ILE A 68 -13.99 -10.72 0.72
C ILE A 68 -15.38 -10.47 1.33
N ASP A 69 -16.43 -10.65 0.56
CA ASP A 69 -17.80 -10.48 1.04
C ASP A 69 -18.11 -11.41 2.21
N ARG A 70 -17.69 -12.68 2.10
CA ARG A 70 -17.88 -13.64 3.18
C ARG A 70 -17.14 -13.25 4.45
N LEU A 71 -15.93 -12.69 4.32
CA LEU A 71 -15.16 -12.24 5.48
C LEU A 71 -15.79 -11.03 6.15
N GLU A 72 -16.38 -10.13 5.38
CA GLU A 72 -17.03 -8.93 5.91
C GLU A 72 -18.37 -9.23 6.57
N HIS A 73 -19.06 -10.29 6.14
CA HIS A 73 -20.41 -10.62 6.63
C HIS A 73 -20.45 -11.83 7.54
N SER A 74 -19.30 -12.37 7.92
CA SER A 74 -19.26 -13.54 8.81
C SER A 74 -19.20 -13.20 10.30
#